data_0de107fd00812b073f48ef7299a242de
#
_entry.id   0de107fd00812b073f48ef7299a242de
#
_cell.length_a   1.000
_cell.length_b   1.000
_cell.length_c   1.000
_cell.angle_alpha   90.00
_cell.angle_beta   90.00
_cell.angle_gamma   90.00
#
_symmetry.space_group_name_H-M   'P 1'
#
loop_
_entity.id
_entity.type
_entity.pdbx_description
1 polymer ?
#
loop_
_entity_poly.entity_id
_entity_poly.type
_entity_poly.pdbx_seq_one_letter_code
_entity_poly.pdbx_strand_id
1 'polypeptide(L)'
;MGPDRLPSDWPLREHSEFVQCAGTLWHVQRIGSGPVILLLHGTGSSTHSMAGMAECLSSQFTCVLIDLPGQGFTYPIEEREHLLSAMAWAIHELCVHLEISPEYVIGHSAGAAVGIRMCLDTDISPRGLLSINGALLPFGAFIEPLMLKAARALSQSPRVSRFLARRGTGESDVR
;
A
#
# COMPACT_ATOMS: atom_id res chain seq x y z
N MET A 1 10.47 11.05 -12.73
CA MET A 1 9.01 10.88 -12.91
C MET A 1 8.35 11.40 -11.65
N GLY A 2 7.27 12.16 -11.74
CA GLY A 2 6.72 12.92 -10.62
C GLY A 2 5.19 12.91 -10.60
N PRO A 3 4.57 13.83 -9.85
CA PRO A 3 3.13 13.93 -9.61
C PRO A 3 2.25 13.97 -10.86
N ASP A 4 2.82 14.36 -12.03
CA ASP A 4 2.10 14.44 -13.30
C ASP A 4 1.57 13.10 -13.84
N ARG A 5 2.01 11.98 -13.26
CA ARG A 5 1.52 10.63 -13.62
C ARG A 5 0.21 10.27 -12.93
N LEU A 6 -0.13 10.94 -11.84
CA LEU A 6 -1.38 10.68 -11.13
C LEU A 6 -2.56 11.22 -11.92
N PRO A 7 -3.64 10.45 -12.10
CA PRO A 7 -4.90 10.96 -12.62
C PRO A 7 -5.38 12.18 -11.81
N SER A 8 -6.05 13.11 -12.48
CA SER A 8 -6.56 14.32 -11.80
C SER A 8 -7.59 14.01 -10.72
N ASP A 9 -8.28 12.89 -10.85
CA ASP A 9 -9.29 12.36 -9.94
C ASP A 9 -8.73 11.30 -8.96
N TRP A 10 -7.38 11.25 -8.79
CA TRP A 10 -6.78 10.32 -7.84
C TRP A 10 -7.10 10.72 -6.41
N PRO A 11 -7.63 9.80 -5.56
CA PRO A 11 -7.94 10.10 -4.17
C PRO A 11 -6.70 10.60 -3.40
N LEU A 12 -6.86 11.66 -2.62
CA LEU A 12 -5.78 12.28 -1.84
C LEU A 12 -4.58 12.72 -2.70
N ARG A 13 -4.81 13.10 -3.97
CA ARG A 13 -3.77 13.47 -4.92
C ARG A 13 -2.86 14.59 -4.39
N GLU A 14 -3.42 15.57 -3.73
CA GLU A 14 -2.72 16.72 -3.13
C GLU A 14 -1.78 16.33 -1.97
N HIS A 15 -1.97 15.14 -1.41
CA HIS A 15 -1.15 14.56 -0.35
C HIS A 15 -0.11 13.57 -0.88
N SER A 16 0.01 13.45 -2.20
CA SER A 16 0.92 12.51 -2.86
C SER A 16 2.32 13.07 -3.01
N GLU A 17 3.30 12.26 -2.67
CA GLU A 17 4.72 12.50 -2.91
C GLU A 17 5.38 11.29 -3.58
N PHE A 18 6.48 11.55 -4.30
CA PHE A 18 7.30 10.52 -4.92
C PHE A 18 8.68 10.55 -4.30
N VAL A 19 9.08 9.44 -3.67
CA VAL A 19 10.29 9.34 -2.86
C VAL A 19 11.22 8.30 -3.46
N GLN A 20 12.47 8.68 -3.74
CA GLN A 20 13.50 7.74 -4.17
C GLN A 20 14.17 7.13 -2.94
N CYS A 21 13.92 5.86 -2.69
CA CYS A 21 14.47 5.15 -1.53
C CYS A 21 14.59 3.65 -1.81
N ALA A 22 15.55 2.97 -1.17
CA ALA A 22 15.77 1.52 -1.28
C ALA A 22 15.81 1.01 -2.74
N GLY A 23 16.42 1.77 -3.64
CA GLY A 23 16.58 1.41 -5.05
C GLY A 23 15.32 1.57 -5.90
N THR A 24 14.21 2.06 -5.36
CA THR A 24 12.97 2.27 -6.10
C THR A 24 12.37 3.66 -5.89
N LEU A 25 11.46 4.05 -6.78
CA LEU A 25 10.65 5.26 -6.66
C LEU A 25 9.31 4.88 -6.03
N TRP A 26 9.06 5.37 -4.84
CA TRP A 26 7.85 5.14 -4.07
C TRP A 26 6.80 6.22 -4.36
N HIS A 27 5.54 5.82 -4.43
CA HIS A 27 4.40 6.71 -4.28
C HIS A 27 3.88 6.59 -2.85
N VAL A 28 3.84 7.71 -2.17
CA VAL A 28 3.42 7.84 -0.76
C VAL A 28 2.35 8.91 -0.67
N GLN A 29 1.37 8.72 0.19
CA GLN A 29 0.40 9.76 0.56
C GLN A 29 0.41 9.93 2.08
N ARG A 30 0.38 11.20 2.54
CA ARG A 30 0.38 11.52 3.97
C ARG A 30 -0.71 12.52 4.29
N ILE A 31 -1.61 12.17 5.22
CA ILE A 31 -2.73 13.03 5.64
C ILE A 31 -2.93 12.96 7.16
N GLY A 32 -3.36 14.07 7.74
CA GLY A 32 -3.68 14.18 9.16
C GLY A 32 -2.49 14.51 10.05
N SER A 33 -2.69 14.42 11.35
CA SER A 33 -1.68 14.71 12.38
C SER A 33 -1.91 13.86 13.62
N GLY A 34 -0.82 13.52 14.33
CA GLY A 34 -0.84 12.66 15.51
C GLY A 34 0.02 11.40 15.33
N PRO A 35 -0.22 10.35 16.12
CA PRO A 35 0.49 9.08 16.01
C PRO A 35 0.41 8.50 14.60
N VAL A 36 1.50 7.91 14.12
CA VAL A 36 1.57 7.41 12.74
C VAL A 36 0.86 6.07 12.58
N ILE A 37 -0.03 5.98 11.58
CA ILE A 37 -0.59 4.73 11.08
C ILE A 37 -0.06 4.49 9.68
N LEU A 38 0.58 3.35 9.46
CA LEU A 38 0.98 2.87 8.14
C LEU A 38 -0.14 2.02 7.53
N LEU A 39 -0.60 2.39 6.34
CA LEU A 39 -1.70 1.74 5.62
C LEU A 39 -1.15 0.99 4.40
N LEU A 40 -1.33 -0.34 4.38
CA LEU A 40 -0.80 -1.26 3.38
C LEU A 40 -1.94 -1.92 2.62
N HIS A 41 -2.05 -1.65 1.33
CA HIS A 41 -3.09 -2.21 0.45
C HIS A 41 -2.83 -3.66 0.05
N GLY A 42 -3.81 -4.32 -0.57
CA GLY A 42 -3.71 -5.69 -1.07
C GLY A 42 -3.11 -5.79 -2.49
N THR A 43 -2.79 -7.02 -2.91
CA THR A 43 -2.27 -7.32 -4.25
C THR A 43 -3.20 -6.79 -5.35
N GLY A 44 -2.61 -6.14 -6.35
CA GLY A 44 -3.35 -5.57 -7.50
C GLY A 44 -4.10 -4.28 -7.18
N SER A 45 -3.88 -3.70 -6.00
CA SER A 45 -4.47 -2.45 -5.55
C SER A 45 -3.42 -1.33 -5.51
N SER A 46 -3.73 -0.23 -4.81
CA SER A 46 -2.84 0.89 -4.54
C SER A 46 -3.39 1.72 -3.37
N THR A 47 -2.76 2.85 -3.06
CA THR A 47 -3.18 3.78 -2.01
C THR A 47 -4.65 4.18 -2.11
N HIS A 48 -5.22 4.26 -3.33
CA HIS A 48 -6.62 4.64 -3.54
C HIS A 48 -7.61 3.79 -2.75
N SER A 49 -7.32 2.51 -2.54
CA SER A 49 -8.22 1.59 -1.82
C SER A 49 -8.25 1.83 -0.31
N MET A 50 -7.25 2.55 0.21
CA MET A 50 -7.11 2.88 1.62
C MET A 50 -7.48 4.34 1.92
N ALA A 51 -7.76 5.15 0.89
CA ALA A 51 -7.98 6.60 1.02
C ALA A 51 -9.14 6.93 1.96
N GLY A 52 -10.31 6.32 1.77
CA GLY A 52 -11.47 6.57 2.64
C GLY A 52 -11.22 6.22 4.11
N MET A 53 -10.41 5.19 4.38
CA MET A 53 -9.99 4.86 5.75
C MET A 53 -9.06 5.94 6.31
N ALA A 54 -8.11 6.40 5.51
CA ALA A 54 -7.18 7.46 5.91
C ALA A 54 -7.93 8.76 6.21
N GLU A 55 -8.90 9.14 5.40
CA GLU A 55 -9.75 10.31 5.64
C GLU A 55 -10.48 10.22 6.98
N CYS A 56 -11.07 9.06 7.30
CA CYS A 56 -11.76 8.85 8.57
C CYS A 56 -10.81 8.92 9.79
N LEU A 57 -9.56 8.49 9.65
CA LEU A 57 -8.59 8.44 10.74
C LEU A 57 -7.76 9.72 10.88
N SER A 58 -7.69 10.54 9.85
CA SER A 58 -6.81 11.71 9.77
C SER A 58 -7.05 12.79 10.82
N SER A 59 -8.24 12.81 11.45
CA SER A 59 -8.54 13.73 12.53
C SER A 59 -7.77 13.45 13.83
N GLN A 60 -7.23 12.24 14.00
CA GLN A 60 -6.55 11.80 15.22
C GLN A 60 -5.16 11.19 14.95
N PHE A 61 -4.85 10.85 13.70
CA PHE A 61 -3.64 10.15 13.31
C PHE A 61 -2.98 10.79 12.09
N THR A 62 -1.69 10.61 11.98
CA THR A 62 -0.96 10.77 10.72
C THR A 62 -1.06 9.48 9.94
N CYS A 63 -1.89 9.45 8.90
CA CYS A 63 -2.04 8.29 8.02
C CYS A 63 -1.00 8.37 6.91
N VAL A 64 -0.16 7.34 6.80
CA VAL A 64 0.81 7.16 5.73
C VAL A 64 0.38 5.98 4.88
N LEU A 65 0.00 6.24 3.64
CA LEU A 65 -0.37 5.24 2.66
C LEU A 65 0.79 5.07 1.69
N ILE A 66 1.12 3.84 1.33
CA ILE A 66 2.16 3.57 0.34
C ILE A 66 1.64 2.62 -0.73
N ASP A 67 2.02 2.84 -1.96
CA ASP A 67 1.87 1.81 -2.99
C ASP A 67 2.97 0.77 -2.79
N LEU A 68 2.58 -0.49 -2.65
CA LEU A 68 3.54 -1.60 -2.48
C LEU A 68 4.44 -1.74 -3.73
N PRO A 69 5.69 -2.20 -3.58
CA PRO A 69 6.62 -2.36 -4.70
C PRO A 69 6.01 -3.11 -5.89
N GLY A 70 6.17 -2.55 -7.09
CA GLY A 70 5.62 -3.08 -8.33
C GLY A 70 4.11 -2.92 -8.50
N GLN A 71 3.45 -2.13 -7.64
CA GLN A 71 2.01 -1.87 -7.70
C GLN A 71 1.73 -0.37 -7.66
N GLY A 72 0.55 0.04 -8.15
CA GLY A 72 0.18 1.45 -8.23
C GLY A 72 1.21 2.27 -9.02
N PHE A 73 1.79 3.26 -8.37
CA PHE A 73 2.81 4.14 -8.95
C PHE A 73 4.21 3.93 -8.35
N THR A 74 4.37 2.97 -7.44
CA THR A 74 5.66 2.52 -6.94
C THR A 74 6.32 1.58 -7.93
N TYR A 75 7.60 1.84 -8.27
CA TYR A 75 8.33 0.95 -9.14
C TYR A 75 8.69 -0.36 -8.42
N PRO A 76 8.90 -1.45 -9.20
CA PRO A 76 9.42 -2.68 -8.62
C PRO A 76 10.85 -2.46 -8.09
N ILE A 77 11.19 -3.15 -7.01
CA ILE A 77 12.57 -3.37 -6.56
C ILE A 77 13.13 -4.62 -7.28
N GLU A 78 14.44 -4.82 -7.36
CA GLU A 78 15.09 -5.86 -8.18
C GLU A 78 14.59 -7.30 -7.92
N GLU A 79 15.07 -8.31 -8.66
CA GLU A 79 14.54 -9.71 -8.82
C GLU A 79 14.08 -10.47 -7.56
N ARG A 80 14.33 -9.99 -6.35
CA ARG A 80 13.82 -10.56 -5.08
C ARG A 80 12.47 -9.99 -4.64
N GLU A 81 11.84 -9.21 -5.46
CA GLU A 81 10.71 -8.32 -5.21
C GLU A 81 9.42 -8.99 -4.72
N HIS A 82 9.28 -10.28 -4.95
CA HIS A 82 8.06 -11.01 -4.59
C HIS A 82 8.13 -11.71 -3.24
N LEU A 83 9.27 -11.68 -2.58
CA LEU A 83 9.40 -12.19 -1.23
C LEU A 83 8.86 -11.16 -0.24
N LEU A 84 7.91 -11.57 0.59
CA LEU A 84 7.33 -10.72 1.63
C LEU A 84 8.40 -10.04 2.51
N SER A 85 9.49 -10.75 2.80
CA SER A 85 10.62 -10.21 3.56
C SER A 85 11.34 -9.07 2.83
N ALA A 86 11.53 -9.18 1.51
CA ALA A 86 12.17 -8.10 0.73
C ALA A 86 11.29 -6.86 0.71
N MET A 87 9.97 -7.02 0.56
CA MET A 87 9.02 -5.90 0.67
C MET A 87 9.04 -5.29 2.06
N ALA A 88 9.06 -6.11 3.10
CA ALA A 88 9.10 -5.65 4.50
C ALA A 88 10.35 -4.80 4.78
N TRP A 89 11.52 -5.25 4.33
CA TRP A 89 12.77 -4.49 4.46
C TRP A 89 12.75 -3.20 3.65
N ALA A 90 12.24 -3.21 2.43
CA ALA A 90 12.15 -2.01 1.60
C ALA A 90 11.20 -0.95 2.23
N ILE A 91 10.10 -1.38 2.86
CA ILE A 91 9.20 -0.49 3.60
C ILE A 91 9.87 0.04 4.88
N HIS A 92 10.64 -0.79 5.57
CA HIS A 92 11.44 -0.34 6.72
C HIS A 92 12.39 0.78 6.32
N GLU A 93 13.20 0.59 5.26
CA GLU A 93 14.09 1.61 4.72
C GLU A 93 13.33 2.90 4.34
N LEU A 94 12.13 2.75 3.74
CA LEU A 94 11.28 3.90 3.44
C LEU A 94 10.84 4.63 4.72
N CYS A 95 10.44 3.91 5.77
CA CYS A 95 10.07 4.51 7.06
C CYS A 95 11.24 5.27 7.68
N VAL A 96 12.45 4.71 7.65
CA VAL A 96 13.68 5.37 8.11
C VAL A 96 13.94 6.63 7.29
N HIS A 97 13.85 6.54 5.96
CA HIS A 97 14.09 7.68 5.06
C HIS A 97 13.08 8.83 5.28
N LEU A 98 11.83 8.48 5.57
CA LEU A 98 10.74 9.44 5.84
C LEU A 98 10.74 9.94 7.29
N GLU A 99 11.66 9.46 8.13
CA GLU A 99 11.74 9.76 9.56
C GLU A 99 10.42 9.48 10.30
N ILE A 100 9.75 8.38 9.94
CA ILE A 100 8.51 7.94 10.58
C ILE A 100 8.70 6.66 11.37
N SER A 101 8.03 6.59 12.52
CA SER A 101 7.92 5.39 13.34
C SER A 101 6.44 5.02 13.47
N PRO A 102 5.95 4.01 12.72
CA PRO A 102 4.55 3.62 12.78
C PRO A 102 4.17 3.10 14.16
N GLU A 103 3.24 3.78 14.84
CA GLU A 103 2.63 3.26 16.08
C GLU A 103 1.61 2.18 15.79
N TYR A 104 0.99 2.23 14.63
CA TYR A 104 0.02 1.23 14.17
C TYR A 104 0.27 0.88 12.71
N VAL A 105 -0.06 -0.36 12.35
CA VAL A 105 -0.06 -0.83 10.98
C VAL A 105 -1.43 -1.40 10.66
N ILE A 106 -2.02 -0.99 9.54
CA ILE A 106 -3.26 -1.57 9.02
C ILE A 106 -2.96 -2.15 7.66
N GLY A 107 -3.10 -3.46 7.52
CA GLY A 107 -2.86 -4.17 6.27
C GLY A 107 -4.10 -4.85 5.73
N HIS A 108 -4.37 -4.68 4.45
CA HIS A 108 -5.43 -5.40 3.74
C HIS A 108 -4.83 -6.53 2.91
N SER A 109 -5.37 -7.73 3.02
CA SER A 109 -4.96 -8.91 2.23
C SER A 109 -3.44 -9.14 2.27
N ALA A 110 -2.72 -9.03 1.14
CA ALA A 110 -1.27 -9.14 1.09
C ALA A 110 -0.54 -8.07 1.93
N GLY A 111 -1.10 -6.87 2.05
CA GLY A 111 -0.55 -5.81 2.90
C GLY A 111 -0.49 -6.21 4.38
N ALA A 112 -1.44 -7.04 4.86
CA ALA A 112 -1.37 -7.59 6.21
C ALA A 112 -0.20 -8.56 6.38
N ALA A 113 0.04 -9.43 5.40
CA ALA A 113 1.18 -10.35 5.41
C ALA A 113 2.52 -9.60 5.38
N VAL A 114 2.62 -8.55 4.56
CA VAL A 114 3.80 -7.67 4.52
C VAL A 114 4.01 -6.97 5.86
N GLY A 115 2.95 -6.40 6.46
CA GLY A 115 3.00 -5.75 7.77
C GLY A 115 3.48 -6.69 8.88
N ILE A 116 3.00 -7.93 8.89
CA ILE A 116 3.48 -8.96 9.85
C ILE A 116 4.95 -9.28 9.61
N ARG A 117 5.38 -9.45 8.36
CA ARG A 117 6.80 -9.70 8.03
C ARG A 117 7.68 -8.53 8.46
N MET A 118 7.20 -7.30 8.29
CA MET A 118 7.91 -6.11 8.75
C MET A 118 8.15 -6.16 10.28
N CYS A 119 7.13 -6.52 11.07
CA CYS A 119 7.29 -6.69 12.52
C CYS A 119 8.21 -7.84 12.92
N LEU A 120 8.35 -8.87 12.09
CA LEU A 120 9.17 -10.05 12.37
C LEU A 120 10.63 -9.90 11.91
N ASP A 121 10.85 -9.19 10.80
CA ASP A 121 12.14 -9.15 10.10
C ASP A 121 12.92 -7.85 10.36
N THR A 122 12.28 -6.81 10.89
CA THR A 122 12.86 -5.48 11.11
C THR A 122 12.69 -5.03 12.57
N ASP A 123 13.21 -3.87 12.91
CA ASP A 123 13.07 -3.26 14.24
C ASP A 123 11.77 -2.44 14.40
N ILE A 124 10.91 -2.37 13.37
CA ILE A 124 9.60 -1.73 13.47
C ILE A 124 8.70 -2.55 14.40
N SER A 125 8.36 -1.95 15.53
CA SER A 125 7.55 -2.56 16.59
C SER A 125 6.33 -1.71 16.90
N PRO A 126 5.26 -1.80 16.09
CA PRO A 126 4.04 -1.03 16.30
C PRO A 126 3.31 -1.52 17.58
N ARG A 127 2.55 -0.63 18.22
CA ARG A 127 1.68 -0.96 19.36
C ARG A 127 0.54 -1.91 18.97
N GLY A 128 0.19 -1.93 17.67
CA GLY A 128 -0.84 -2.82 17.13
C GLY A 128 -0.77 -2.94 15.62
N LEU A 129 -1.14 -4.15 15.14
CA LEU A 129 -1.33 -4.45 13.73
C LEU A 129 -2.76 -4.94 13.52
N LEU A 130 -3.50 -4.24 12.66
CA LEU A 130 -4.83 -4.64 12.22
C LEU A 130 -4.75 -5.33 10.86
N SER A 131 -5.21 -6.58 10.81
CA SER A 131 -5.28 -7.38 9.58
C SER A 131 -6.72 -7.40 9.05
N ILE A 132 -6.93 -6.83 7.87
CA ILE A 132 -8.22 -6.85 7.16
C ILE A 132 -8.14 -7.91 6.07
N ASN A 133 -8.89 -9.01 6.22
CA ASN A 133 -8.88 -10.14 5.28
C ASN A 133 -7.46 -10.58 4.90
N GLY A 134 -6.54 -10.64 5.88
CA GLY A 134 -5.13 -10.91 5.66
C GLY A 134 -4.85 -12.22 4.96
N ALA A 135 -4.00 -12.20 3.95
CA ALA A 135 -3.49 -13.37 3.24
C ALA A 135 -2.42 -14.08 4.08
N LEU A 136 -2.83 -14.70 5.21
CA LEU A 136 -1.91 -15.26 6.20
C LEU A 136 -1.66 -16.77 6.01
N LEU A 137 -2.44 -17.42 5.15
CA LEU A 137 -2.28 -18.83 4.81
C LEU A 137 -1.67 -18.96 3.42
N PRO A 138 -0.75 -19.90 3.19
CA PRO A 138 -0.24 -20.17 1.86
C PRO A 138 -1.40 -20.69 0.99
N PHE A 139 -1.71 -19.95 -0.09
CA PHE A 139 -2.52 -20.51 -1.17
C PHE A 139 -1.74 -21.68 -1.76
N GLY A 140 -2.41 -22.85 -1.96
CA GLY A 140 -1.76 -24.05 -2.43
C GLY A 140 -0.87 -23.79 -3.65
N ALA A 141 0.30 -24.40 -3.68
CA ALA A 141 1.43 -24.12 -4.58
C ALA A 141 1.11 -24.08 -6.09
N PHE A 142 -0.05 -24.59 -6.52
CA PHE A 142 -0.50 -24.57 -7.91
C PHE A 142 -1.32 -23.33 -8.30
N ILE A 143 -1.96 -22.66 -7.33
CA ILE A 143 -2.86 -21.54 -7.62
C ILE A 143 -2.11 -20.19 -7.47
N GLU A 144 -1.13 -20.13 -6.60
CA GLU A 144 -0.38 -18.91 -6.30
C GLU A 144 0.31 -18.28 -7.52
N PRO A 145 1.07 -19.01 -8.37
CA PRO A 145 1.71 -18.42 -9.53
C PRO A 145 0.74 -17.90 -10.58
N LEU A 146 -0.42 -18.56 -10.72
CA LEU A 146 -1.46 -18.15 -11.70
C LEU A 146 -2.20 -16.90 -11.20
N MET A 147 -2.53 -16.85 -9.93
CA MET A 147 -3.18 -15.68 -9.32
C MET A 147 -2.27 -14.45 -9.30
N LEU A 148 -0.98 -14.63 -9.00
CA LEU A 148 0.01 -13.55 -9.04
C LEU A 148 0.19 -13.01 -10.47
N LYS A 149 0.26 -13.89 -11.47
CA LYS A 149 0.33 -13.48 -12.89
C LYS A 149 -0.93 -12.73 -13.32
N ALA A 150 -2.11 -13.23 -12.95
CA ALA A 150 -3.38 -12.57 -13.25
C ALA A 150 -3.50 -11.22 -12.54
N ALA A 151 -3.17 -11.13 -11.26
CA ALA A 151 -3.19 -9.89 -10.49
C ALA A 151 -2.21 -8.86 -11.06
N ARG A 152 -1.01 -9.29 -11.47
CA ARG A 152 0.00 -8.43 -12.10
C ARG A 152 -0.46 -7.92 -13.47
N ALA A 153 -1.05 -8.77 -14.30
CA ALA A 153 -1.62 -8.37 -15.59
C ALA A 153 -2.77 -7.36 -15.44
N LEU A 154 -3.59 -7.55 -14.41
CA LEU A 154 -4.70 -6.65 -14.09
C LEU A 154 -4.21 -5.31 -13.53
N SER A 155 -3.23 -5.30 -12.64
CA SER A 155 -2.68 -4.07 -12.04
C SER A 155 -1.92 -3.20 -13.04
N GLN A 156 -1.30 -3.81 -14.05
CA GLN A 156 -0.58 -3.10 -15.11
C GLN A 156 -1.50 -2.54 -16.21
N SER A 157 -2.80 -2.88 -16.20
CA SER A 157 -3.76 -2.39 -17.18
C SER A 157 -4.37 -1.05 -16.74
N PRO A 158 -4.09 0.08 -17.45
CA PRO A 158 -4.68 1.39 -17.11
C PRO A 158 -6.21 1.41 -17.20
N ARG A 159 -6.81 0.45 -17.92
CA ARG A 159 -8.27 0.32 -18.02
C ARG A 159 -8.88 -0.33 -16.78
N VAL A 160 -8.17 -1.30 -16.19
CA VAL A 160 -8.63 -2.03 -15.01
C VAL A 160 -8.48 -1.17 -13.76
N SER A 161 -7.36 -0.46 -13.61
CA SER A 161 -7.17 0.47 -12.49
C SER A 161 -8.21 1.58 -12.48
N ARG A 162 -8.55 2.17 -13.65
CA ARG A 162 -9.64 3.15 -13.77
C ARG A 162 -11.03 2.56 -13.49
N PHE A 163 -11.28 1.32 -13.90
CA PHE A 163 -12.56 0.65 -13.64
C PHE A 163 -12.74 0.33 -12.15
N LEU A 164 -11.68 -0.12 -11.47
CA LEU A 164 -11.71 -0.40 -10.04
C LEU A 164 -11.81 0.88 -9.20
N ALA A 165 -11.11 1.94 -9.60
CA ALA A 165 -11.21 3.25 -8.96
C ALA A 165 -12.66 3.81 -9.02
N ARG A 166 -13.33 3.67 -10.16
CA ARG A 166 -14.74 4.12 -10.31
C ARG A 166 -15.75 3.32 -9.47
N ARG A 167 -15.46 2.07 -9.14
CA ARG A 167 -16.34 1.25 -8.27
C ARG A 167 -16.10 1.48 -6.78
N GLY A 168 -14.92 1.97 -6.39
CA GLY A 168 -14.61 2.32 -5.00
C GLY A 168 -15.29 3.62 -4.54
N THR A 169 -15.66 4.51 -5.46
CA THR A 169 -16.48 5.70 -5.20
C THR A 169 -17.95 5.37 -5.36
N GLY A 170 -18.47 4.45 -4.55
CA GLY A 170 -19.89 4.12 -4.56
C GLY A 170 -20.73 5.37 -4.22
N GLU A 171 -21.30 6.01 -5.24
CA GLU A 171 -22.45 6.86 -5.05
C GLU A 171 -23.55 5.98 -4.41
N SER A 172 -23.71 6.13 -3.12
CA SER A 172 -24.91 5.67 -2.45
C SER A 172 -26.05 6.58 -2.90
N ASP A 173 -26.81 6.11 -3.90
CA ASP A 173 -28.15 6.63 -4.16
C ASP A 173 -28.99 6.41 -2.88
N VAL A 174 -29.02 7.42 -2.03
CA VAL A 174 -30.03 7.53 -0.98
C VAL A 174 -31.19 8.30 -1.60
N ARG A 175 -32.22 7.57 -2.00
CA ARG A 175 -33.56 8.11 -2.15
C ARG A 175 -34.29 8.09 -0.82
#